data_310ece51e5cb942b4c7d38760de67435
#
_entry.id   310ece51e5cb942b4c7d38760de67435
#
_cell.length_a   1.000
_cell.length_b   1.000
_cell.length_c   1.000
_cell.angle_alpha   90.00
_cell.angle_beta   90.00
_cell.angle_gamma   90.00
#
_symmetry.space_group_name_H-M   'P 1'
#
loop_
_entity.id
_entity.type
_entity.pdbx_description
1 polymer ?
#
loop_
_entity_poly.entity_id
_entity_poly.type
_entity_poly.pdbx_seq_one_letter_code
_entity_poly.pdbx_strand_id
1 'polypeptide(L)'
;MILVTGPTGSGKTVSLYTGLNILNQPERNISTAEDPVEINLEGVNQVQINIKADMTFANALRAFLRQDPDVVMVGEIRDLETAEISIKAAQTGHLVLSTLHTNSAPETITRLLNMGVPAYNVASSISLIIAQRLARRLCSKCKTPEQLPREELIRQGFSEQQIQDMVLYAPKGCENCTDGYKGRVGIYEVMKITPEIAQIIMRGGNSLEIAEVSLKAGYNNLRLSGIRKAAEGVTSLAEVNRVTSF
;
A
#
# COMPACT_ATOMS: atom_id res chain seq x y z
N MET A 1 12.82 -1.96 5.67
CA MET A 1 11.43 -2.43 5.83
C MET A 1 10.51 -1.75 4.84
N ILE A 2 9.60 -2.51 4.21
CA ILE A 2 8.58 -2.01 3.28
C ILE A 2 7.19 -2.32 3.86
N LEU A 3 6.32 -1.33 3.88
CA LEU A 3 4.95 -1.46 4.38
C LEU A 3 3.93 -1.26 3.26
N VAL A 4 2.94 -2.15 3.20
CA VAL A 4 1.78 -1.99 2.31
C VAL A 4 0.55 -1.71 3.18
N THR A 5 -0.15 -0.62 2.93
CA THR A 5 -1.29 -0.21 3.74
C THR A 5 -2.56 -0.02 2.92
N GLY A 6 -3.69 -0.07 3.60
CA GLY A 6 -5.01 0.10 3.01
C GLY A 6 -6.07 -0.71 3.74
N PRO A 7 -7.36 -0.48 3.46
CA PRO A 7 -8.45 -1.24 4.05
C PRO A 7 -8.46 -2.70 3.61
N THR A 8 -9.31 -3.49 4.24
CA THR A 8 -9.59 -4.86 3.80
C THR A 8 -10.09 -4.84 2.34
N GLY A 9 -9.60 -5.77 1.54
CA GLY A 9 -9.96 -5.87 0.12
C GLY A 9 -9.23 -4.89 -0.81
N SER A 10 -8.25 -4.10 -0.32
CA SER A 10 -7.42 -3.24 -1.18
C SER A 10 -6.35 -3.98 -1.99
N GLY A 11 -6.18 -5.29 -1.76
CA GLY A 11 -5.23 -6.13 -2.49
C GLY A 11 -3.82 -6.19 -1.90
N LYS A 12 -3.63 -5.83 -0.63
CA LYS A 12 -2.32 -5.84 0.05
C LYS A 12 -1.59 -7.17 -0.06
N THR A 13 -2.28 -8.27 0.24
CA THR A 13 -1.73 -9.64 0.18
C THR A 13 -1.20 -9.97 -1.20
N VAL A 14 -1.96 -9.64 -2.25
CA VAL A 14 -1.52 -9.87 -3.65
C VAL A 14 -0.27 -9.07 -3.99
N SER A 15 -0.18 -7.82 -3.53
CA SER A 15 1.00 -6.98 -3.74
C SER A 15 2.23 -7.54 -3.00
N LEU A 16 2.06 -8.00 -1.75
CA LEU A 16 3.14 -8.65 -1.00
C LEU A 16 3.59 -9.96 -1.66
N TYR A 17 2.65 -10.82 -2.07
CA TYR A 17 2.98 -12.06 -2.76
C TYR A 17 3.67 -11.83 -4.11
N THR A 18 3.29 -10.77 -4.83
CA THR A 18 4.01 -10.36 -6.05
C THR A 18 5.45 -9.96 -5.72
N GLY A 19 5.65 -9.21 -4.64
CA GLY A 19 6.99 -8.87 -4.14
C GLY A 19 7.80 -10.11 -3.74
N LEU A 20 7.18 -11.03 -2.99
CA LEU A 20 7.82 -12.29 -2.61
C LEU A 20 8.22 -13.12 -3.84
N ASN A 21 7.34 -13.26 -4.83
CA ASN A 21 7.65 -13.99 -6.05
C ASN A 21 8.84 -13.40 -6.83
N ILE A 22 8.98 -12.07 -6.85
CA ILE A 22 10.13 -11.40 -7.49
C ILE A 22 11.43 -11.68 -6.71
N LEU A 23 11.33 -11.79 -5.38
CA LEU A 23 12.47 -12.03 -4.49
C LEU A 23 12.83 -13.51 -4.36
N ASN A 24 11.91 -14.41 -4.71
CA ASN A 24 12.03 -15.86 -4.51
C ASN A 24 13.05 -16.46 -5.48
N GLN A 25 14.29 -16.54 -5.03
CA GLN A 25 15.42 -17.14 -5.71
C GLN A 25 15.94 -18.31 -4.85
N PRO A 26 16.53 -19.36 -5.44
CA PRO A 26 17.01 -20.53 -4.70
C PRO A 26 17.99 -20.19 -3.57
N GLU A 27 18.74 -19.10 -3.71
CA GLU A 27 19.75 -18.64 -2.74
C GLU A 27 19.16 -17.81 -1.60
N ARG A 28 17.85 -17.54 -1.60
CA ARG A 28 17.21 -16.70 -0.59
C ARG A 28 16.31 -17.49 0.33
N ASN A 29 16.54 -17.35 1.61
CA ASN A 29 15.67 -17.88 2.65
C ASN A 29 14.55 -16.87 2.94
N ILE A 30 13.33 -17.20 2.50
CA ILE A 30 12.13 -16.38 2.68
C ILE A 30 11.20 -17.06 3.68
N SER A 31 10.83 -16.35 4.74
CA SER A 31 9.89 -16.84 5.76
C SER A 31 8.72 -15.88 5.94
N THR A 32 7.52 -16.41 6.04
CA THR A 32 6.30 -15.61 6.22
C THR A 32 5.48 -16.08 7.42
N ALA A 33 4.88 -15.14 8.13
CA ALA A 33 3.88 -15.39 9.18
C ALA A 33 2.55 -14.76 8.75
N GLU A 34 1.49 -15.55 8.62
CA GLU A 34 0.23 -15.15 7.99
C GLU A 34 -1.01 -15.62 8.76
N ASP A 35 -2.11 -14.86 8.67
CA ASP A 35 -3.39 -15.16 9.34
C ASP A 35 -4.59 -14.88 8.40
N PRO A 36 -4.99 -15.87 7.57
CA PRO A 36 -4.31 -17.13 7.24
C PRO A 36 -3.33 -17.02 6.06
N VAL A 37 -2.66 -18.12 5.71
CA VAL A 37 -1.97 -18.28 4.41
C VAL A 37 -3.01 -18.33 3.30
N GLU A 38 -3.02 -17.35 2.40
CA GLU A 38 -4.02 -17.22 1.33
C GLU A 38 -3.68 -18.10 0.11
N ILE A 39 -2.41 -18.14 -0.27
CA ILE A 39 -1.91 -18.87 -1.44
C ILE A 39 -0.56 -19.49 -1.06
N ASN A 40 -0.40 -20.77 -1.34
CA ASN A 40 0.90 -21.44 -1.15
C ASN A 40 1.89 -20.98 -2.21
N LEU A 41 3.05 -20.54 -1.77
CA LEU A 41 4.17 -20.13 -2.62
C LEU A 41 5.28 -21.18 -2.52
N GLU A 42 5.59 -21.83 -3.63
CA GLU A 42 6.72 -22.76 -3.70
C GLU A 42 8.04 -22.03 -3.40
N GLY A 43 8.92 -22.63 -2.60
CA GLY A 43 10.20 -22.03 -2.20
C GLY A 43 10.12 -21.01 -1.07
N VAL A 44 8.94 -20.78 -0.47
CA VAL A 44 8.73 -19.87 0.67
C VAL A 44 8.30 -20.66 1.90
N ASN A 45 8.92 -20.40 3.04
CA ASN A 45 8.55 -20.99 4.33
C ASN A 45 7.36 -20.22 4.92
N GLN A 46 6.13 -20.65 4.63
CA GLN A 46 4.92 -20.00 5.09
C GLN A 46 4.40 -20.62 6.38
N VAL A 47 4.29 -19.81 7.44
CA VAL A 47 3.77 -20.21 8.75
C VAL A 47 2.42 -19.56 8.99
N GLN A 48 1.41 -20.38 9.22
CA GLN A 48 0.08 -19.89 9.62
C GLN A 48 0.03 -19.64 11.12
N ILE A 49 -0.48 -18.47 11.50
CA ILE A 49 -0.69 -18.10 12.90
C ILE A 49 -1.72 -19.03 13.55
N ASN A 50 -1.42 -19.47 14.76
CA ASN A 50 -2.30 -20.30 15.59
C ASN A 50 -2.19 -19.88 17.05
N ILE A 51 -3.05 -18.97 17.46
CA ILE A 51 -3.04 -18.40 18.82
C ILE A 51 -3.24 -19.49 19.89
N LYS A 52 -4.03 -20.54 19.60
CA LYS A 52 -4.25 -21.64 20.56
C LYS A 52 -2.98 -22.45 20.85
N ALA A 53 -2.03 -22.45 19.90
CA ALA A 53 -0.72 -23.08 20.03
C ALA A 53 0.38 -22.08 20.38
N ASP A 54 0.03 -20.89 20.84
CA ASP A 54 0.96 -19.78 21.13
C ASP A 54 1.81 -19.35 19.91
N MET A 55 1.39 -19.70 18.71
CA MET A 55 2.02 -19.27 17.47
C MET A 55 1.45 -17.90 17.08
N THR A 56 1.96 -16.85 17.72
CA THR A 56 1.65 -15.44 17.41
C THR A 56 2.59 -14.91 16.34
N PHE A 57 2.29 -13.73 15.76
CA PHE A 57 3.20 -13.04 14.85
C PHE A 57 4.56 -12.78 15.51
N ALA A 58 4.57 -12.31 16.75
CA ALA A 58 5.79 -12.05 17.52
C ALA A 58 6.62 -13.32 17.73
N ASN A 59 6.00 -14.44 18.12
CA ASN A 59 6.70 -15.71 18.35
C ASN A 59 7.24 -16.30 17.04
N ALA A 60 6.47 -16.24 15.95
CA ALA A 60 6.94 -16.67 14.62
C ALA A 60 8.17 -15.85 14.18
N LEU A 61 8.12 -14.52 14.31
CA LEU A 61 9.24 -13.64 13.98
C LEU A 61 10.51 -13.97 14.79
N ARG A 62 10.37 -14.16 16.11
CA ARG A 62 11.51 -14.54 16.95
C ARG A 62 12.15 -15.87 16.50
N ALA A 63 11.32 -16.81 16.04
CA ALA A 63 11.81 -18.08 15.51
C ALA A 63 12.54 -17.89 14.18
N PHE A 64 11.97 -17.09 13.26
CA PHE A 64 12.59 -16.82 11.96
C PHE A 64 13.97 -16.18 12.08
N LEU A 65 14.13 -15.19 12.95
CA LEU A 65 15.42 -14.52 13.17
C LEU A 65 16.55 -15.43 13.65
N ARG A 66 16.25 -16.67 14.05
CA ARG A 66 17.24 -17.70 14.38
C ARG A 66 17.47 -18.72 13.26
N GLN A 67 16.82 -18.54 12.12
CA GLN A 67 16.90 -19.43 10.96
C GLN A 67 17.61 -18.78 9.77
N ASP A 68 18.34 -17.70 10.02
CA ASP A 68 19.09 -16.94 9.01
C ASP A 68 18.27 -16.58 7.77
N PRO A 69 17.15 -15.85 7.93
CA PRO A 69 16.31 -15.46 6.80
C PRO A 69 16.90 -14.23 6.07
N ASP A 70 16.77 -14.19 4.75
CA ASP A 70 17.06 -12.97 3.97
C ASP A 70 15.86 -12.04 3.93
N VAL A 71 14.66 -12.63 3.79
CA VAL A 71 13.39 -11.91 3.67
C VAL A 71 12.38 -12.45 4.68
N VAL A 72 11.77 -11.55 5.42
CA VAL A 72 10.70 -11.88 6.37
C VAL A 72 9.43 -11.11 6.00
N MET A 73 8.32 -11.81 5.84
CA MET A 73 7.01 -11.19 5.69
C MET A 73 6.16 -11.43 6.92
N VAL A 74 5.60 -10.36 7.46
CA VAL A 74 4.61 -10.38 8.55
C VAL A 74 3.28 -9.96 7.95
N GLY A 75 2.29 -10.82 7.97
CA GLY A 75 0.99 -10.57 7.35
C GLY A 75 0.42 -9.22 7.74
N GLU A 76 0.48 -8.87 9.02
CA GLU A 76 0.10 -7.54 9.50
C GLU A 76 0.76 -7.20 10.86
N ILE A 77 0.89 -5.91 11.13
CA ILE A 77 1.32 -5.36 12.42
C ILE A 77 0.10 -4.77 13.11
N ARG A 78 -0.31 -5.39 14.24
CA ARG A 78 -1.46 -4.93 15.04
C ARG A 78 -1.06 -4.34 16.39
N ASP A 79 0.09 -4.69 16.89
CA ASP A 79 0.56 -4.37 18.25
C ASP A 79 2.03 -3.93 18.27
N LEU A 80 2.42 -3.30 19.38
CA LEU A 80 3.76 -2.78 19.58
C LEU A 80 4.82 -3.88 19.53
N GLU A 81 4.56 -5.03 20.14
CA GLU A 81 5.53 -6.12 20.21
C GLU A 81 5.91 -6.63 18.80
N THR A 82 4.91 -6.87 17.94
CA THR A 82 5.14 -7.27 16.55
C THR A 82 5.88 -6.18 15.76
N ALA A 83 5.53 -4.89 16.00
CA ALA A 83 6.19 -3.76 15.37
C ALA A 83 7.68 -3.69 15.75
N GLU A 84 8.00 -3.80 17.04
CA GLU A 84 9.38 -3.72 17.54
C GLU A 84 10.27 -4.86 17.01
N ILE A 85 9.74 -6.10 16.98
CA ILE A 85 10.50 -7.23 16.44
C ILE A 85 10.73 -7.07 14.94
N SER A 86 9.72 -6.63 14.20
CA SER A 86 9.83 -6.35 12.75
C SER A 86 10.87 -5.27 12.45
N ILE A 87 10.87 -4.20 13.23
CA ILE A 87 11.84 -3.11 13.12
C ILE A 87 13.26 -3.60 13.46
N LYS A 88 13.40 -4.38 14.53
CA LYS A 88 14.68 -4.96 14.92
C LYS A 88 15.23 -5.88 13.83
N ALA A 89 14.38 -6.69 13.21
CA ALA A 89 14.76 -7.50 12.05
C ALA A 89 15.29 -6.63 10.91
N ALA A 90 14.59 -5.55 10.57
CA ALA A 90 15.03 -4.61 9.53
C ALA A 90 16.38 -3.94 9.86
N GLN A 91 16.60 -3.57 11.13
CA GLN A 91 17.86 -2.95 11.60
C GLN A 91 19.03 -3.93 11.58
N THR A 92 18.77 -5.23 11.69
CA THR A 92 19.82 -6.28 11.63
C THR A 92 20.07 -6.82 10.21
N GLY A 93 19.56 -6.17 9.17
CA GLY A 93 19.91 -6.43 7.78
C GLY A 93 18.88 -7.22 6.98
N HIS A 94 17.79 -7.69 7.60
CA HIS A 94 16.77 -8.46 6.91
C HIS A 94 15.83 -7.54 6.10
N LEU A 95 15.39 -7.99 4.95
CA LEU A 95 14.30 -7.32 4.23
C LEU A 95 12.96 -7.71 4.86
N VAL A 96 12.32 -6.77 5.53
CA VAL A 96 11.02 -6.99 6.18
C VAL A 96 9.90 -6.40 5.34
N LEU A 97 8.89 -7.21 5.04
CA LEU A 97 7.65 -6.83 4.37
C LEU A 97 6.48 -6.98 5.34
N SER A 98 5.57 -6.01 5.41
CA SER A 98 4.38 -6.15 6.26
C SER A 98 3.23 -5.27 5.81
N THR A 99 2.07 -5.42 6.46
CA THR A 99 0.90 -4.56 6.24
C THR A 99 0.46 -3.83 7.51
N LEU A 100 -0.21 -2.71 7.29
CA LEU A 100 -1.02 -2.02 8.29
C LEU A 100 -2.37 -1.62 7.69
N HIS A 101 -3.32 -1.25 8.55
CA HIS A 101 -4.62 -0.73 8.17
C HIS A 101 -4.66 0.77 8.43
N THR A 102 -4.23 1.59 7.45
CA THR A 102 -4.32 3.05 7.45
C THR A 102 -4.80 3.54 6.08
N ASN A 103 -5.23 4.79 6.00
CA ASN A 103 -5.82 5.33 4.77
C ASN A 103 -4.79 5.86 3.79
N SER A 104 -3.62 6.30 4.26
CA SER A 104 -2.55 6.89 3.44
C SER A 104 -1.17 6.43 3.94
N ALA A 105 -0.14 6.68 3.13
CA ALA A 105 1.23 6.37 3.52
C ALA A 105 1.72 7.25 4.69
N PRO A 106 1.46 8.58 4.75
CA PRO A 106 1.79 9.40 5.91
C PRO A 106 1.10 8.96 7.20
N GLU A 107 -0.19 8.56 7.14
CA GLU A 107 -0.91 8.07 8.32
C GLU A 107 -0.30 6.79 8.90
N THR A 108 0.37 5.98 8.07
CA THR A 108 1.07 4.77 8.52
C THR A 108 2.18 5.11 9.52
N ILE A 109 2.91 6.19 9.29
CA ILE A 109 3.93 6.70 10.22
C ILE A 109 3.28 7.09 11.54
N THR A 110 2.24 7.91 11.50
CA THR A 110 1.50 8.33 12.71
C THR A 110 0.94 7.11 13.46
N ARG A 111 0.44 6.10 12.76
CA ARG A 111 -0.07 4.87 13.37
C ARG A 111 1.02 4.13 14.16
N LEU A 112 2.21 3.97 13.61
CA LEU A 112 3.34 3.33 14.30
C LEU A 112 3.79 4.12 15.53
N LEU A 113 3.88 5.44 15.41
CA LEU A 113 4.21 6.31 16.56
C LEU A 113 3.16 6.21 17.66
N ASN A 114 1.86 6.20 17.31
CA ASN A 114 0.75 6.04 18.25
C ASN A 114 0.71 4.65 18.92
N MET A 115 1.25 3.62 18.25
CA MET A 115 1.43 2.30 18.85
C MET A 115 2.57 2.27 19.88
N GLY A 116 3.37 3.33 19.99
CA GLY A 116 4.47 3.44 20.92
C GLY A 116 5.86 3.18 20.31
N VAL A 117 5.94 2.99 19.00
CA VAL A 117 7.24 2.80 18.33
C VAL A 117 8.04 4.10 18.37
N PRO A 118 9.29 4.09 18.88
CA PRO A 118 10.11 5.30 18.92
C PRO A 118 10.37 5.89 17.54
N ALA A 119 10.31 7.23 17.42
CA ALA A 119 10.44 7.94 16.15
C ALA A 119 11.74 7.62 15.39
N TYR A 120 12.86 7.48 16.11
CA TYR A 120 14.15 7.12 15.50
C TYR A 120 14.14 5.71 14.87
N ASN A 121 13.40 4.76 15.45
CA ASN A 121 13.23 3.42 14.92
C ASN A 121 12.39 3.44 13.63
N VAL A 122 11.30 4.21 13.62
CA VAL A 122 10.46 4.39 12.42
C VAL A 122 11.28 5.02 11.29
N ALA A 123 11.97 6.12 11.57
CA ALA A 123 12.74 6.87 10.59
C ALA A 123 13.91 6.08 9.99
N SER A 124 14.58 5.23 10.79
CA SER A 124 15.77 4.47 10.35
C SER A 124 15.46 3.13 9.70
N SER A 125 14.30 2.53 9.99
CA SER A 125 14.01 1.16 9.58
C SER A 125 13.07 1.06 8.38
N ILE A 126 12.18 2.03 8.20
CA ILE A 126 11.23 2.03 7.09
C ILE A 126 11.85 2.73 5.89
N SER A 127 11.88 2.04 4.76
CA SER A 127 12.40 2.60 3.49
C SER A 127 11.30 3.04 2.54
N LEU A 128 10.14 2.33 2.57
CA LEU A 128 9.05 2.54 1.63
C LEU A 128 7.71 2.22 2.28
N ILE A 129 6.70 3.04 2.01
CA ILE A 129 5.30 2.78 2.34
C ILE A 129 4.47 2.89 1.07
N ILE A 130 3.61 1.88 0.84
CA ILE A 130 2.70 1.82 -0.31
C ILE A 130 1.28 1.79 0.22
N ALA A 131 0.56 2.90 0.12
CA ALA A 131 -0.88 2.87 0.34
C ALA A 131 -1.60 2.44 -0.93
N GLN A 132 -2.61 1.58 -0.78
CA GLN A 132 -3.25 0.90 -1.90
C GLN A 132 -4.77 0.90 -1.78
N ARG A 133 -5.43 1.12 -2.94
CA ARG A 133 -6.87 0.94 -3.15
C ARG A 133 -7.12 0.16 -4.43
N LEU A 134 -8.27 -0.50 -4.49
CA LEU A 134 -8.77 -1.11 -5.71
C LEU A 134 -10.01 -0.36 -6.21
N ALA A 135 -9.92 0.17 -7.43
CA ALA A 135 -11.04 0.73 -8.17
C ALA A 135 -11.57 -0.29 -9.19
N ARG A 136 -12.85 -0.22 -9.52
CA ARG A 136 -13.42 -1.01 -10.62
C ARG A 136 -12.88 -0.45 -11.93
N ARG A 137 -12.50 -1.33 -12.84
CA ARG A 137 -12.03 -0.97 -14.18
C ARG A 137 -13.21 -0.81 -15.12
N LEU A 138 -13.25 0.28 -15.87
CA LEU A 138 -14.28 0.48 -16.89
C LEU A 138 -14.26 -0.64 -17.94
N CYS A 139 -15.45 -1.07 -18.34
CA CYS A 139 -15.59 -2.03 -19.43
C CYS A 139 -15.18 -1.40 -20.75
N SER A 140 -14.19 -1.97 -21.40
CA SER A 140 -13.68 -1.45 -22.68
C SER A 140 -14.69 -1.50 -23.82
N LYS A 141 -15.73 -2.37 -23.70
CA LYS A 141 -16.76 -2.54 -24.75
C LYS A 141 -17.90 -1.54 -24.67
N CYS A 142 -18.15 -0.94 -23.49
CA CYS A 142 -19.34 -0.10 -23.32
C CYS A 142 -19.11 1.23 -22.60
N LYS A 143 -17.88 1.54 -22.20
CA LYS A 143 -17.60 2.86 -21.62
C LYS A 143 -17.91 3.95 -22.63
N THR A 144 -18.49 5.06 -22.18
CA THR A 144 -18.87 6.20 -23.03
C THR A 144 -18.10 7.44 -22.59
N PRO A 145 -17.73 8.34 -23.51
CA PRO A 145 -17.14 9.63 -23.15
C PRO A 145 -18.05 10.40 -22.17
N GLU A 146 -17.45 11.00 -21.15
CA GLU A 146 -18.12 11.83 -20.15
C GLU A 146 -17.58 13.25 -20.27
N GLN A 147 -18.48 14.23 -20.37
CA GLN A 147 -18.12 15.65 -20.38
C GLN A 147 -18.49 16.28 -19.05
N LEU A 148 -17.51 16.84 -18.38
CA LEU A 148 -17.69 17.61 -17.15
C LEU A 148 -17.22 19.06 -17.36
N PRO A 149 -17.84 20.04 -16.68
CA PRO A 149 -17.38 21.42 -16.73
C PRO A 149 -15.92 21.54 -16.29
N ARG A 150 -15.17 22.43 -16.98
CA ARG A 150 -13.74 22.65 -16.67
C ARG A 150 -13.48 22.99 -15.20
N GLU A 151 -14.34 23.84 -14.63
CA GLU A 151 -14.25 24.23 -13.22
C GLU A 151 -14.39 23.03 -12.26
N GLU A 152 -15.26 22.08 -12.61
CA GLU A 152 -15.42 20.84 -11.85
C GLU A 152 -14.16 19.99 -11.93
N LEU A 153 -13.57 19.84 -13.11
CA LEU A 153 -12.33 19.08 -13.30
C LEU A 153 -11.16 19.66 -12.49
N ILE A 154 -11.04 20.99 -12.46
CA ILE A 154 -10.02 21.67 -11.63
C ILE A 154 -10.27 21.39 -10.14
N ARG A 155 -11.53 21.48 -9.67
CA ARG A 155 -11.88 21.14 -8.28
C ARG A 155 -11.59 19.69 -7.92
N GLN A 156 -11.72 18.78 -8.87
CA GLN A 156 -11.39 17.38 -8.71
C GLN A 156 -9.87 17.11 -8.65
N GLY A 157 -9.05 18.08 -9.06
CA GLY A 157 -7.58 18.01 -8.99
C GLY A 157 -6.89 17.73 -10.32
N PHE A 158 -7.58 17.83 -11.46
CA PHE A 158 -6.94 17.73 -12.78
C PHE A 158 -6.15 19.00 -13.08
N SER A 159 -4.96 18.85 -13.67
CA SER A 159 -4.20 19.98 -14.19
C SER A 159 -4.80 20.49 -15.51
N GLU A 160 -4.52 21.77 -15.83
CA GLU A 160 -4.93 22.38 -17.09
C GLU A 160 -4.49 21.56 -18.32
N GLN A 161 -3.27 21.05 -18.30
CA GLN A 161 -2.74 20.23 -19.38
C GLN A 161 -3.49 18.90 -19.51
N GLN A 162 -3.81 18.25 -18.40
CA GLN A 162 -4.62 17.03 -18.42
C GLN A 162 -6.00 17.28 -19.03
N ILE A 163 -6.65 18.40 -18.68
CA ILE A 163 -8.00 18.77 -19.16
C ILE A 163 -8.01 18.95 -20.69
N GLN A 164 -6.93 19.46 -21.27
CA GLN A 164 -6.82 19.67 -22.72
C GLN A 164 -6.64 18.35 -23.50
N ASP A 165 -5.91 17.40 -22.94
CA ASP A 165 -5.46 16.21 -23.65
C ASP A 165 -6.28 14.95 -23.34
N MET A 166 -7.14 14.96 -22.29
CA MET A 166 -7.83 13.76 -21.83
C MET A 166 -9.27 13.66 -22.32
N VAL A 167 -9.76 12.43 -22.38
CA VAL A 167 -11.19 12.09 -22.47
C VAL A 167 -11.54 11.26 -21.25
N LEU A 168 -12.43 11.77 -20.40
CA LEU A 168 -13.00 10.99 -19.31
C LEU A 168 -14.08 10.04 -19.86
N TYR A 169 -14.28 8.94 -19.12
CA TYR A 169 -15.27 7.93 -19.49
C TYR A 169 -16.16 7.59 -18.29
N ALA A 170 -17.46 7.44 -18.58
CA ALA A 170 -18.46 6.91 -17.66
C ALA A 170 -18.81 5.45 -17.97
N PRO A 171 -19.25 4.68 -16.94
CA PRO A 171 -19.77 3.34 -17.14
C PRO A 171 -21.15 3.40 -17.80
N LYS A 172 -21.43 2.55 -18.80
CA LYS A 172 -22.74 2.42 -19.43
C LYS A 172 -23.45 1.12 -19.01
N GLY A 173 -22.75 0.00 -19.07
CA GLY A 173 -23.29 -1.34 -18.88
C GLY A 173 -23.57 -2.08 -20.18
N CYS A 174 -23.25 -3.38 -20.20
CA CYS A 174 -23.54 -4.30 -21.30
C CYS A 174 -23.50 -5.76 -20.78
N GLU A 175 -23.85 -6.71 -21.63
CA GLU A 175 -23.84 -8.16 -21.32
C GLU A 175 -22.47 -8.72 -20.89
N ASN A 176 -21.37 -8.02 -21.20
CA ASN A 176 -20.01 -8.47 -20.90
C ASN A 176 -19.43 -7.91 -19.59
N CYS A 177 -20.21 -7.18 -18.78
CA CYS A 177 -19.74 -6.49 -17.60
C CYS A 177 -20.85 -6.35 -16.55
N THR A 178 -20.47 -5.92 -15.34
CA THR A 178 -21.41 -5.58 -14.26
C THR A 178 -21.43 -4.07 -14.07
N ASP A 179 -22.57 -3.44 -14.32
CA ASP A 179 -22.78 -1.98 -14.17
C ASP A 179 -21.74 -1.12 -14.91
N GLY A 180 -21.28 -1.56 -16.08
CA GLY A 180 -20.27 -0.84 -16.85
C GLY A 180 -18.82 -1.07 -16.43
N TYR A 181 -18.56 -1.99 -15.47
CA TYR A 181 -17.23 -2.30 -14.97
C TYR A 181 -16.88 -3.77 -15.17
N LYS A 182 -15.60 -4.04 -15.46
CA LYS A 182 -15.05 -5.40 -15.58
C LYS A 182 -13.62 -5.46 -15.05
N GLY A 183 -13.44 -6.22 -13.98
CA GLY A 183 -12.15 -6.34 -13.29
C GLY A 183 -11.85 -5.13 -12.39
N ARG A 184 -10.63 -5.09 -11.88
CA ARG A 184 -10.15 -4.08 -10.93
C ARG A 184 -8.81 -3.51 -11.38
N VAL A 185 -8.48 -2.31 -10.91
CA VAL A 185 -7.19 -1.65 -11.11
C VAL A 185 -6.70 -1.11 -9.78
N GLY A 186 -5.41 -1.28 -9.51
CA GLY A 186 -4.77 -0.72 -8.32
C GLY A 186 -4.54 0.78 -8.46
N ILE A 187 -4.84 1.51 -7.40
CA ILE A 187 -4.45 2.90 -7.19
C ILE A 187 -3.45 2.90 -6.05
N TYR A 188 -2.28 3.48 -6.29
CA TYR A 188 -1.15 3.41 -5.37
C TYR A 188 -0.65 4.79 -5.00
N GLU A 189 -0.35 4.97 -3.72
CA GLU A 189 0.48 6.04 -3.19
C GLU A 189 1.79 5.40 -2.73
N VAL A 190 2.89 5.74 -3.38
CA VAL A 190 4.20 5.17 -3.09
C VAL A 190 5.08 6.26 -2.49
N MET A 191 5.35 6.16 -1.19
CA MET A 191 6.13 7.13 -0.43
C MET A 191 7.44 6.50 0.04
N LYS A 192 8.55 6.99 -0.48
CA LYS A 192 9.88 6.66 0.01
C LYS A 192 10.20 7.52 1.23
N ILE A 193 10.79 6.96 2.26
CA ILE A 193 11.27 7.74 3.41
C ILE A 193 12.58 8.43 3.00
N THR A 194 12.45 9.70 2.62
CA THR A 194 13.59 10.56 2.29
C THR A 194 14.21 11.14 3.56
N PRO A 195 15.44 11.70 3.50
CA PRO A 195 16.04 12.38 4.66
C PRO A 195 15.15 13.48 5.25
N GLU A 196 14.44 14.23 4.41
CA GLU A 196 13.53 15.30 4.83
C GLU A 196 12.31 14.72 5.59
N ILE A 197 11.72 13.65 5.09
CA ILE A 197 10.61 12.94 5.78
C ILE A 197 11.11 12.34 7.10
N ALA A 198 12.30 11.74 7.12
CA ALA A 198 12.91 11.21 8.33
C ALA A 198 13.12 12.29 9.40
N GLN A 199 13.55 13.51 9.03
CA GLN A 199 13.68 14.64 9.94
C GLN A 199 12.32 15.07 10.53
N ILE A 200 11.25 15.07 9.72
CA ILE A 200 9.90 15.36 10.22
C ILE A 200 9.46 14.32 11.25
N ILE A 201 9.67 13.03 10.96
CA ILE A 201 9.36 11.94 11.88
C ILE A 201 10.12 12.12 13.21
N MET A 202 11.42 12.39 13.13
CA MET A 202 12.30 12.55 14.30
C MET A 202 11.90 13.71 15.22
N ARG A 203 11.38 14.80 14.67
CA ARG A 203 10.93 15.98 15.45
C ARG A 203 9.47 15.86 15.92
N GLY A 204 8.79 14.74 15.64
CA GLY A 204 7.38 14.54 16.01
C GLY A 204 6.38 15.30 15.12
N GLY A 205 6.74 15.57 13.86
CA GLY A 205 5.84 16.19 12.88
C GLY A 205 4.64 15.29 12.54
N ASN A 206 3.58 15.89 12.02
CA ASN A 206 2.31 15.22 11.76
C ASN A 206 2.22 14.67 10.33
N SER A 207 1.16 13.88 10.06
CA SER A 207 0.94 13.26 8.75
C SER A 207 0.72 14.28 7.62
N LEU A 208 0.20 15.47 7.89
CA LEU A 208 0.00 16.52 6.89
C LEU A 208 1.33 17.11 6.42
N GLU A 209 2.25 17.38 7.35
CA GLU A 209 3.61 17.82 7.01
C GLU A 209 4.36 16.78 6.16
N ILE A 210 4.23 15.49 6.54
CA ILE A 210 4.82 14.38 5.77
C ILE A 210 4.21 14.32 4.36
N ALA A 211 2.89 14.44 4.24
CA ALA A 211 2.19 14.43 2.96
C ALA A 211 2.64 15.59 2.06
N GLU A 212 2.78 16.79 2.61
CA GLU A 212 3.23 17.98 1.87
C GLU A 212 4.65 17.80 1.31
N VAL A 213 5.58 17.32 2.14
CA VAL A 213 6.96 17.07 1.71
C VAL A 213 7.03 15.93 0.69
N SER A 214 6.22 14.88 0.88
CA SER A 214 6.10 13.78 -0.07
C SER A 214 5.63 14.26 -1.45
N LEU A 215 4.60 15.11 -1.51
CA LEU A 215 4.11 15.70 -2.76
C LEU A 215 5.16 16.61 -3.42
N LYS A 216 5.86 17.45 -2.65
CA LYS A 216 6.97 18.30 -3.16
C LYS A 216 8.14 17.47 -3.71
N ALA A 217 8.38 16.28 -3.16
CA ALA A 217 9.36 15.34 -3.68
C ALA A 217 8.89 14.55 -4.93
N GLY A 218 7.68 14.82 -5.42
CA GLY A 218 7.13 14.22 -6.64
C GLY A 218 6.38 12.89 -6.42
N TYR A 219 6.14 12.49 -5.17
CA TYR A 219 5.33 11.30 -4.87
C TYR A 219 3.84 11.63 -4.89
N ASN A 220 3.09 10.99 -5.79
CA ASN A 220 1.65 11.18 -5.87
C ASN A 220 0.94 10.50 -4.70
N ASN A 221 -0.02 11.19 -4.10
CA ASN A 221 -0.97 10.58 -3.18
C ASN A 221 -2.00 9.70 -3.91
N LEU A 222 -2.84 8.98 -3.18
CA LEU A 222 -3.88 8.12 -3.75
C LEU A 222 -4.81 8.88 -4.69
N ARG A 223 -5.19 10.12 -4.33
CA ARG A 223 -6.08 10.95 -5.15
C ARG A 223 -5.48 11.26 -6.52
N LEU A 224 -4.27 11.77 -6.57
CA LEU A 224 -3.56 12.10 -7.81
C LEU A 224 -3.31 10.86 -8.68
N SER A 225 -2.96 9.73 -8.06
CA SER A 225 -2.81 8.45 -8.76
C SER A 225 -4.13 7.96 -9.35
N GLY A 226 -5.24 8.13 -8.62
CA GLY A 226 -6.58 7.81 -9.09
C GLY A 226 -7.02 8.69 -10.26
N ILE A 227 -6.81 10.01 -10.16
CA ILE A 227 -7.09 10.99 -11.22
C ILE A 227 -6.33 10.63 -12.50
N ARG A 228 -5.07 10.26 -12.38
CA ARG A 228 -4.29 9.79 -13.53
C ARG A 228 -4.93 8.56 -14.20
N LYS A 229 -5.43 7.59 -13.42
CA LYS A 229 -6.13 6.42 -13.96
C LYS A 229 -7.47 6.76 -14.62
N ALA A 230 -8.16 7.79 -14.15
CA ALA A 230 -9.36 8.30 -14.80
C ALA A 230 -9.02 9.02 -16.12
N ALA A 231 -7.99 9.86 -16.15
CA ALA A 231 -7.50 10.53 -17.35
C ALA A 231 -7.04 9.52 -18.44
N GLU A 232 -6.44 8.40 -18.04
CA GLU A 232 -6.09 7.28 -18.92
C GLU A 232 -7.33 6.47 -19.40
N GLY A 233 -8.53 6.79 -18.94
CA GLY A 233 -9.78 6.08 -19.28
C GLY A 233 -9.85 4.64 -18.76
N VAL A 234 -9.07 4.30 -17.74
CA VAL A 234 -9.01 2.96 -17.11
C VAL A 234 -10.14 2.78 -16.09
N THR A 235 -10.45 3.82 -15.33
CA THR A 235 -11.55 3.86 -14.37
C THR A 235 -12.35 5.14 -14.53
N SER A 236 -13.50 5.27 -13.86
CA SER A 236 -14.28 6.50 -13.87
C SER A 236 -13.88 7.45 -12.73
N LEU A 237 -14.15 8.73 -12.88
CA LEU A 237 -13.97 9.71 -11.81
C LEU A 237 -14.82 9.38 -10.58
N ALA A 238 -16.03 8.86 -10.78
CA ALA A 238 -16.90 8.38 -9.70
C ALA A 238 -16.23 7.28 -8.85
N GLU A 239 -15.54 6.33 -9.48
CA GLU A 239 -14.78 5.29 -8.77
C GLU A 239 -13.58 5.87 -8.02
N VAL A 240 -12.85 6.81 -8.63
CA VAL A 240 -11.76 7.51 -7.95
C VAL A 240 -12.28 8.20 -6.69
N ASN A 241 -13.40 8.93 -6.81
CA ASN A 241 -14.05 9.57 -5.66
C ASN A 241 -14.42 8.56 -4.58
N ARG A 242 -15.05 7.45 -4.94
CA ARG A 242 -15.45 6.40 -4.00
C ARG A 242 -14.28 5.82 -3.19
N VAL A 243 -13.10 5.67 -3.79
CA VAL A 243 -11.97 4.96 -3.15
C VAL A 243 -10.90 5.89 -2.58
N THR A 244 -10.95 7.19 -2.87
CA THR A 244 -9.96 8.18 -2.40
C THR A 244 -10.53 9.31 -1.55
N SER A 245 -11.85 9.34 -1.28
CA SER A 245 -12.45 10.27 -0.33
C SER A 245 -12.40 9.67 1.09
N PHE A 246 -11.71 10.34 2.00
CA PHE A 246 -11.59 9.99 3.42
C PHE A 246 -11.82 11.22 4.28
#